data_403992726cee7e2ba2f634489915c847
#
_entry.id   403992726cee7e2ba2f634489915c847
#
_cell.length_a   1.000
_cell.length_b   1.000
_cell.length_c   1.000
_cell.angle_alpha   90.00
_cell.angle_beta   90.00
_cell.angle_gamma   90.00
#
_symmetry.space_group_name_H-M   'P 1'
#
loop_
_entity.id
_entity.type
_entity.pdbx_description
1 polymer ?
#
loop_
_entity_poly.entity_id
_entity_poly.type
_entity_poly.pdbx_seq_one_letter_code
_entity_poly.pdbx_strand_id
1 'polypeptide(L)'
;LRHSSAASDVYKRQILNCGAEEIPLESKSFDSILITYTLCSIENLDDSMKEIRRVIKDDGTLFFCEHGIAPDLKTKKWQNRINPIWKKIMGGCNINRDIPDIISNSKLEIVDLETMFLPGTPRIAGFNYWGTARTI
;
A
#
# COMPACT_ATOMS: atom_id res chain seq x y z
N LEU A 1 -9.89 -28.19 -21.88
CA LEU A 1 -8.67 -28.33 -21.11
C LEU A 1 -9.03 -28.58 -19.65
N ARG A 2 -8.98 -29.84 -19.23
CA ARG A 2 -9.13 -30.19 -17.82
C ARG A 2 -7.81 -29.88 -17.12
N HIS A 3 -7.78 -28.84 -16.34
CA HIS A 3 -6.65 -28.58 -15.46
C HIS A 3 -6.66 -29.61 -14.32
N SER A 4 -5.53 -30.25 -14.09
CA SER A 4 -5.31 -31.19 -13.02
C SER A 4 -5.66 -30.56 -11.67
N SER A 5 -6.60 -31.16 -10.97
CA SER A 5 -7.34 -30.56 -9.87
C SER A 5 -6.54 -30.26 -8.61
N ALA A 6 -5.51 -31.01 -8.28
CA ALA A 6 -4.82 -30.89 -6.99
C ALA A 6 -3.88 -29.67 -6.89
N ALA A 7 -3.22 -29.27 -7.98
CA ALA A 7 -2.35 -28.09 -7.97
C ALA A 7 -3.14 -26.79 -8.17
N SER A 8 -4.31 -26.83 -8.82
CA SER A 8 -5.16 -25.66 -9.04
C SER A 8 -5.93 -25.24 -7.79
N ASP A 9 -6.21 -26.15 -6.87
CA ASP A 9 -6.93 -25.83 -5.64
C ASP A 9 -6.06 -25.11 -4.59
N VAL A 10 -4.74 -25.26 -4.67
CA VAL A 10 -3.79 -24.57 -3.78
C VAL A 10 -3.50 -23.14 -4.25
N TYR A 11 -3.66 -22.83 -5.54
CA TYR A 11 -3.31 -21.54 -6.14
C TYR A 11 -4.43 -20.99 -7.03
N LYS A 12 -5.59 -20.73 -6.47
CA LYS A 12 -6.62 -19.96 -7.17
C LYS A 12 -6.21 -18.49 -7.23
N ARG A 13 -5.85 -18.03 -8.43
CA ARG A 13 -5.58 -16.61 -8.69
C ARG A 13 -6.76 -16.03 -9.45
N GLN A 14 -7.26 -14.91 -8.95
CA GLN A 14 -8.27 -14.12 -9.62
C GLN A 14 -7.71 -12.72 -9.85
N ILE A 15 -7.79 -12.24 -11.10
CA ILE A 15 -7.46 -10.87 -11.45
C ILE A 15 -8.77 -10.09 -11.52
N LEU A 16 -8.86 -9.02 -10.75
CA LEU A 16 -10.00 -8.10 -10.77
C LEU A 16 -9.60 -6.86 -11.57
N ASN A 17 -10.38 -6.54 -12.59
CA ASN A 17 -10.20 -5.30 -13.37
C ASN A 17 -11.08 -4.21 -12.75
N CYS A 18 -10.61 -3.63 -11.64
CA CYS A 18 -11.33 -2.59 -10.90
C CYS A 18 -10.35 -1.59 -10.30
N GLY A 19 -10.84 -0.42 -9.92
CA GLY A 19 -10.12 0.51 -9.07
C GLY A 19 -10.05 0.01 -7.62
N ALA A 20 -9.06 0.46 -6.88
CA ALA A 20 -8.95 0.11 -5.46
C ALA A 20 -10.03 0.79 -4.59
N GLU A 21 -10.66 1.83 -5.11
CA GLU A 21 -11.77 2.56 -4.51
C GLU A 21 -13.12 1.85 -4.62
N GLU A 22 -13.21 0.79 -5.43
CA GLU A 22 -14.43 0.00 -5.61
C GLU A 22 -14.06 -1.46 -5.88
N ILE A 23 -13.84 -2.23 -4.82
CA ILE A 23 -13.45 -3.63 -4.91
C ILE A 23 -14.71 -4.51 -4.95
N PRO A 24 -14.98 -5.25 -6.05
CA PRO A 24 -16.21 -6.04 -6.21
C PRO A 24 -16.16 -7.36 -5.45
N LEU A 25 -15.87 -7.29 -4.16
CA LEU A 25 -15.76 -8.42 -3.24
C LEU A 25 -16.55 -8.13 -1.97
N GLU A 26 -16.96 -9.21 -1.27
CA GLU A 26 -17.73 -9.11 -0.04
C GLU A 26 -16.90 -8.48 1.09
N SER A 27 -17.60 -7.79 1.99
CA SER A 27 -16.99 -7.28 3.22
C SER A 27 -16.47 -8.42 4.08
N LYS A 28 -15.35 -8.19 4.78
CA LYS A 28 -14.74 -9.14 5.73
C LYS A 28 -14.49 -10.53 5.12
N SER A 29 -14.01 -10.55 3.88
CA SER A 29 -13.78 -11.80 3.14
C SER A 29 -12.31 -12.25 3.13
N PHE A 30 -11.37 -11.39 3.51
CA PHE A 30 -9.93 -11.68 3.47
C PHE A 30 -9.29 -11.73 4.85
N ASP A 31 -8.52 -12.79 5.09
CA ASP A 31 -7.71 -12.96 6.29
C ASP A 31 -6.46 -12.06 6.27
N SER A 32 -5.95 -11.80 5.06
CA SER A 32 -4.78 -10.93 4.88
C SER A 32 -4.83 -10.18 3.54
N ILE A 33 -4.26 -8.98 3.55
CA ILE A 33 -4.08 -8.14 2.37
C ILE A 33 -2.60 -7.75 2.30
N LEU A 34 -2.02 -7.78 1.12
CA LEU A 34 -0.68 -7.27 0.86
C LEU A 34 -0.75 -6.09 -0.09
N ILE A 35 -0.11 -4.99 0.28
CA ILE A 35 0.05 -3.79 -0.54
C ILE A 35 1.53 -3.50 -0.72
N THR A 36 1.96 -3.34 -1.98
CA THR A 36 3.35 -3.02 -2.28
C THR A 36 3.43 -1.94 -3.35
N TYR A 37 4.10 -0.83 -3.04
CA TYR A 37 4.32 0.30 -3.96
C TYR A 37 3.06 0.76 -4.72
N THR A 38 1.92 0.74 -4.03
CA THR A 38 0.60 1.04 -4.58
C THR A 38 0.02 2.31 -3.98
N LEU A 39 0.11 2.46 -2.65
CA LEU A 39 -0.45 3.62 -1.95
C LEU A 39 0.13 4.95 -2.43
N CYS A 40 1.36 4.97 -2.95
CA CYS A 40 1.97 6.15 -3.51
C CYS A 40 1.28 6.65 -4.79
N SER A 41 0.63 5.76 -5.55
CA SER A 41 0.09 6.05 -6.90
C SER A 41 -1.44 6.11 -6.97
N ILE A 42 -2.14 5.62 -5.97
CA ILE A 42 -3.62 5.67 -5.92
C ILE A 42 -4.09 7.13 -5.87
N GLU A 43 -5.02 7.52 -6.74
CA GLU A 43 -5.58 8.87 -6.77
C GLU A 43 -6.53 9.11 -5.60
N ASN A 44 -7.56 8.27 -5.48
CA ASN A 44 -8.55 8.35 -4.41
C ASN A 44 -8.14 7.45 -3.23
N LEU A 45 -7.18 7.94 -2.48
CA LEU A 45 -6.55 7.18 -1.39
C LEU A 45 -7.53 6.86 -0.26
N ASP A 46 -8.36 7.83 0.12
CA ASP A 46 -9.30 7.68 1.23
C ASP A 46 -10.35 6.59 0.95
N ASP A 47 -10.91 6.57 -0.25
CA ASP A 47 -11.92 5.56 -0.61
C ASP A 47 -11.26 4.19 -0.82
N SER A 48 -10.04 4.15 -1.37
CA SER A 48 -9.28 2.90 -1.47
C SER A 48 -8.96 2.30 -0.11
N MET A 49 -8.55 3.11 0.86
CA MET A 49 -8.31 2.63 2.23
C MET A 49 -9.59 2.20 2.94
N LYS A 50 -10.73 2.85 2.68
CA LYS A 50 -12.05 2.39 3.17
C LYS A 50 -12.40 1.02 2.59
N GLU A 51 -12.16 0.79 1.31
CA GLU A 51 -12.40 -0.51 0.66
C GLU A 51 -11.47 -1.60 1.21
N ILE A 52 -10.20 -1.32 1.39
CA ILE A 52 -9.26 -2.22 2.05
C ILE A 52 -9.77 -2.61 3.44
N ARG A 53 -10.20 -1.60 4.24
CA ARG A 53 -10.76 -1.83 5.58
C ARG A 53 -12.08 -2.60 5.53
N ARG A 54 -12.89 -2.44 4.50
CA ARG A 54 -14.15 -3.14 4.31
C ARG A 54 -13.95 -4.63 4.01
N VAL A 55 -13.01 -4.95 3.11
CA VAL A 55 -12.83 -6.34 2.65
C VAL A 55 -11.98 -7.19 3.59
N ILE A 56 -11.13 -6.59 4.41
CA ILE A 56 -10.35 -7.30 5.41
C ILE A 56 -11.23 -7.69 6.61
N LYS A 57 -11.02 -8.89 7.16
CA LYS A 57 -11.71 -9.38 8.37
C LYS A 57 -11.31 -8.56 9.60
N ASP A 58 -12.11 -8.64 10.65
CA ASP A 58 -11.84 -7.93 11.92
C ASP A 58 -10.56 -8.44 12.62
N ASP A 59 -10.21 -9.70 12.42
CA ASP A 59 -8.96 -10.32 12.88
C ASP A 59 -7.89 -10.41 11.76
N GLY A 60 -8.16 -9.80 10.61
CA GLY A 60 -7.28 -9.84 9.45
C GLY A 60 -6.04 -8.96 9.60
N THR A 61 -5.02 -9.25 8.81
CA THR A 61 -3.75 -8.54 8.82
C THR A 61 -3.47 -7.88 7.47
N LEU A 62 -3.19 -6.58 7.51
CA LEU A 62 -2.64 -5.83 6.38
C LEU A 62 -1.12 -5.90 6.44
N PHE A 63 -0.49 -6.41 5.37
CA PHE A 63 0.94 -6.33 5.13
C PHE A 63 1.20 -5.19 4.14
N PHE A 64 2.20 -4.38 4.40
CA PHE A 64 2.54 -3.29 3.48
C PHE A 64 4.05 -3.14 3.29
N CYS A 65 4.43 -2.72 2.08
CA CYS A 65 5.78 -2.32 1.74
C CYS A 65 5.69 -1.17 0.74
N GLU A 66 5.96 0.05 1.18
CA GLU A 66 5.71 1.26 0.42
C GLU A 66 6.89 2.24 0.56
N HIS A 67 7.16 3.02 -0.47
CA HIS A 67 8.01 4.18 -0.31
C HIS A 67 7.19 5.41 0.13
N GLY A 68 7.82 6.33 0.79
CA GLY A 68 7.13 7.51 1.28
C GLY A 68 8.06 8.61 1.75
N ILE A 69 7.50 9.50 2.55
CA ILE A 69 8.21 10.66 3.03
C ILE A 69 9.35 10.28 3.96
N ALA A 70 10.53 10.86 3.74
CA ALA A 70 11.68 10.62 4.59
C ALA A 70 11.57 11.39 5.93
N PRO A 71 12.15 10.87 7.02
CA PRO A 71 12.06 11.52 8.32
C PRO A 71 12.94 12.76 8.45
N ASP A 72 14.04 12.83 7.69
CA ASP A 72 14.96 13.96 7.76
C ASP A 72 14.44 15.17 6.98
N LEU A 73 14.53 16.33 7.59
CA LEU A 73 13.99 17.58 7.05
C LEU A 73 14.56 17.97 5.68
N LYS A 74 15.80 17.63 5.39
CA LYS A 74 16.44 17.96 4.11
C LYS A 74 15.83 17.16 2.98
N THR A 75 15.74 15.85 3.13
CA THR A 75 15.13 14.96 2.14
C THR A 75 13.64 15.26 1.96
N LYS A 76 12.92 15.46 3.08
CA LYS A 76 11.50 15.82 3.08
C LYS A 76 11.21 17.10 2.29
N LYS A 77 12.02 18.15 2.48
CA LYS A 77 11.88 19.40 1.71
C LYS A 77 12.08 19.15 0.21
N TRP A 78 13.06 18.35 -0.16
CA TRP A 78 13.29 17.99 -1.56
C TRP A 78 12.16 17.15 -2.15
N GLN A 79 11.68 16.14 -1.41
CA GLN A 79 10.53 15.34 -1.84
C GLN A 79 9.31 16.23 -2.11
N ASN A 80 8.97 17.14 -1.20
CA ASN A 80 7.85 18.06 -1.39
C ASN A 80 8.02 18.99 -2.60
N ARG A 81 9.24 19.46 -2.82
CA ARG A 81 9.53 20.37 -3.93
C ARG A 81 9.43 19.69 -5.30
N ILE A 82 9.91 18.46 -5.41
CA ILE A 82 9.95 17.76 -6.71
C ILE A 82 8.70 16.91 -6.97
N ASN A 83 7.89 16.60 -5.95
CA ASN A 83 6.71 15.74 -6.08
C ASN A 83 5.76 16.12 -7.22
N PRO A 84 5.45 17.39 -7.49
CA PRO A 84 4.57 17.77 -8.60
C PRO A 84 5.10 17.34 -9.98
N ILE A 85 6.42 17.40 -10.16
CA ILE A 85 7.10 16.95 -11.40
C ILE A 85 7.22 15.44 -11.40
N TRP A 86 7.64 14.86 -10.27
CA TRP A 86 7.78 13.42 -10.08
C TRP A 86 6.48 12.68 -10.40
N LYS A 87 5.36 13.11 -9.84
CA LYS A 87 4.04 12.55 -10.09
C LYS A 87 3.68 12.47 -11.58
N LYS A 88 4.03 13.49 -12.36
CA LYS A 88 3.76 13.52 -13.81
C LYS A 88 4.62 12.53 -14.59
N ILE A 89 5.87 12.35 -14.19
CA ILE A 89 6.84 11.49 -14.90
C ILE A 89 6.69 10.03 -14.46
N MET A 90 6.37 9.79 -13.20
CA MET A 90 6.35 8.47 -12.57
C MET A 90 4.93 7.89 -12.42
N GLY A 91 4.06 8.14 -13.39
CA GLY A 91 2.75 7.50 -13.49
C GLY A 91 1.81 7.74 -12.31
N GLY A 92 1.84 8.94 -11.73
CA GLY A 92 0.97 9.30 -10.61
C GLY A 92 1.57 9.07 -9.21
N CYS A 93 2.78 8.52 -9.14
CA CYS A 93 3.45 8.25 -7.87
C CYS A 93 3.77 9.52 -7.08
N ASN A 94 3.42 9.54 -5.80
CA ASN A 94 3.75 10.59 -4.84
C ASN A 94 4.82 10.09 -3.87
N ILE A 95 6.01 10.66 -3.93
CA ILE A 95 7.15 10.24 -3.07
C ILE A 95 7.10 10.83 -1.66
N ASN A 96 6.15 11.72 -1.38
CA ASN A 96 6.03 12.46 -0.14
C ASN A 96 4.81 12.07 0.68
N ARG A 97 4.20 10.91 0.44
CA ARG A 97 3.10 10.41 1.26
C ARG A 97 3.63 9.86 2.59
N ASP A 98 2.94 10.21 3.66
CA ASP A 98 3.20 9.66 4.99
C ASP A 98 2.44 8.34 5.15
N ILE A 99 3.12 7.23 4.93
CA ILE A 99 2.50 5.90 4.91
C ILE A 99 1.93 5.51 6.28
N PRO A 100 2.65 5.69 7.40
CA PRO A 100 2.10 5.42 8.72
C PRO A 100 0.82 6.22 9.02
N ASP A 101 0.79 7.49 8.64
CA ASP A 101 -0.37 8.36 8.86
C ASP A 101 -1.58 7.90 8.04
N ILE A 102 -1.37 7.55 6.78
CA ILE A 102 -2.42 7.00 5.90
C ILE A 102 -3.05 5.75 6.49
N ILE A 103 -2.23 4.81 6.94
CA ILE A 103 -2.70 3.55 7.52
C ILE A 103 -3.47 3.81 8.83
N SER A 104 -2.92 4.61 9.72
CA SER A 104 -3.51 4.90 11.02
C SER A 104 -4.85 5.65 10.91
N ASN A 105 -4.96 6.61 9.98
CA ASN A 105 -6.20 7.35 9.73
C ASN A 105 -7.32 6.47 9.13
N SER A 106 -6.97 5.30 8.64
CA SER A 106 -7.92 4.34 8.03
C SER A 106 -8.51 3.33 9.02
N LYS A 107 -8.46 3.61 10.32
CA LYS A 107 -8.89 2.70 11.40
C LYS A 107 -8.15 1.36 11.38
N LEU A 108 -6.87 1.44 11.10
CA LEU A 108 -5.93 0.32 11.18
C LEU A 108 -4.83 0.69 12.17
N GLU A 109 -4.53 -0.20 13.08
CA GLU A 109 -3.42 -0.07 14.02
C GLU A 109 -2.17 -0.71 13.45
N ILE A 110 -1.09 0.03 13.35
CA ILE A 110 0.22 -0.50 12.95
C ILE A 110 0.76 -1.33 14.12
N VAL A 111 1.02 -2.61 13.87
CA VAL A 111 1.57 -3.56 14.84
C VAL A 111 3.10 -3.58 14.77
N ASP A 112 3.62 -3.69 13.56
CA ASP A 112 5.06 -3.67 13.30
C ASP A 112 5.36 -2.65 12.20
N LEU A 113 6.42 -1.88 12.38
CA LEU A 113 6.89 -0.90 11.42
C LEU A 113 8.40 -0.88 11.37
N GLU A 114 8.93 -1.15 10.19
CA GLU A 114 10.35 -0.97 9.90
C GLU A 114 10.54 0.03 8.75
N THR A 115 11.68 0.68 8.73
CA THR A 115 12.01 1.69 7.73
C THR A 115 13.47 1.63 7.32
N MET A 116 13.75 1.97 6.08
CA MET A 116 15.13 2.14 5.62
C MET A 116 15.23 3.04 4.39
N PHE A 117 16.41 3.60 4.16
CA PHE A 117 16.80 4.07 2.84
C PHE A 117 17.34 2.89 2.03
N LEU A 118 16.73 2.61 0.89
CA LEU A 118 17.21 1.53 0.02
C LEU A 118 18.62 1.84 -0.51
N PRO A 119 19.57 0.90 -0.35
CA PRO A 119 20.91 1.04 -0.92
C PRO A 119 20.86 1.21 -2.44
N GLY A 120 21.70 2.07 -2.98
CA GLY A 120 21.79 2.32 -4.42
C GLY A 120 20.66 3.16 -5.02
N THR A 121 19.71 3.61 -4.21
CA THR A 121 18.60 4.47 -4.64
C THR A 121 18.81 5.92 -4.17
N PRO A 122 18.51 6.93 -4.98
CA PRO A 122 18.55 8.32 -4.52
C PRO A 122 17.70 8.52 -3.27
N ARG A 123 18.23 9.21 -2.27
CA ARG A 123 17.55 9.41 -0.96
C ARG A 123 16.12 9.96 -1.10
N ILE A 124 15.88 10.81 -2.08
CA ILE A 124 14.55 11.41 -2.34
C ILE A 124 13.48 10.38 -2.74
N ALA A 125 13.88 9.25 -3.30
CA ALA A 125 12.98 8.19 -3.76
C ALA A 125 13.14 6.87 -3.00
N GLY A 126 14.12 6.78 -2.13
CA GLY A 126 14.58 5.51 -1.54
C GLY A 126 14.14 5.26 -0.11
N PHE A 127 13.35 6.14 0.53
CA PHE A 127 12.88 5.87 1.89
C PHE A 127 11.66 4.97 1.86
N ASN A 128 11.75 3.84 2.55
CA ASN A 128 10.74 2.79 2.54
C ASN A 128 10.23 2.49 3.94
N TYR A 129 8.96 2.10 3.98
CA TYR A 129 8.22 1.62 5.13
C TYR A 129 7.71 0.22 4.82
N TRP A 130 7.86 -0.72 5.75
CA TRP A 130 7.17 -2.01 5.66
C TRP A 130 6.77 -2.48 7.05
N GLY A 131 5.75 -3.29 7.09
CA GLY A 131 5.22 -3.77 8.35
C GLY A 131 3.86 -4.41 8.24
N THR A 132 3.21 -4.49 9.38
CA THR A 132 1.87 -5.05 9.52
C THR A 132 0.95 -4.10 10.26
N ALA A 133 -0.33 -4.15 9.90
CA ALA A 133 -1.39 -3.43 10.60
C ALA A 133 -2.62 -4.34 10.77
N ARG A 134 -3.42 -4.07 11.80
CA ARG A 134 -4.66 -4.77 12.11
C ARG A 134 -5.84 -3.81 12.17
N THR A 135 -7.03 -4.34 12.07
CA THR A 135 -8.25 -3.57 12.29
C THR A 135 -8.40 -3.21 13.77
N ILE A 136 -8.86 -1.97 14.03
CA ILE A 136 -9.24 -1.51 15.37
C ILE A 136 -10.72 -1.80 15.60
#